data_bd52c0e6b5aef5b32fda943dde532240
#
_entry.id   bd52c0e6b5aef5b32fda943dde532240
#
_cell.length_a   1.000
_cell.length_b   1.000
_cell.length_c   1.000
_cell.angle_alpha   90.00
_cell.angle_beta   90.00
_cell.angle_gamma   90.00
#
_symmetry.space_group_name_H-M   'P 1'
#
loop_
_entity.id
_entity.type
_entity.pdbx_description
1 polymer ?
#
loop_
_entity_poly.entity_id
_entity_poly.type
_entity_poly.pdbx_seq_one_letter_code
_entity_poly.pdbx_strand_id
1 'polypeptide(L)'
;MLRRILLTLTDRRLGAALAALRAAGPALGDLAAAPGGAAEFFRPLKAGLDRAAQDGQPRSLPALGAAADFAARLEKTFSDMALLQAPPDRAALEALARMQLACGAADDLLCTSRRARAFASLRAAIAEGRRVLSSAKAAADRSPDGFTQNLKFSTIYSGLDGAFDSLERCAEALFRI
;
A
#
# COMPACT_ATOMS: atom_id res chain seq x y z
N MET A 1 2.48 -19.15 15.81
CA MET A 1 3.62 -19.46 14.93
C MET A 1 3.33 -20.64 13.98
N LEU A 2 2.89 -21.79 14.48
CA LEU A 2 2.60 -22.99 13.68
C LEU A 2 1.57 -22.76 12.54
N ARG A 3 0.45 -22.04 12.80
CA ARG A 3 -0.57 -21.78 11.79
C ARG A 3 -0.05 -20.91 10.63
N ARG A 4 0.82 -19.94 10.92
CA ARG A 4 1.48 -19.11 9.90
C ARG A 4 2.38 -19.98 9.02
N ILE A 5 3.17 -20.87 9.63
CA ILE A 5 4.04 -21.80 8.91
C ILE A 5 3.19 -22.78 8.08
N LEU A 6 2.11 -23.31 8.63
CA LEU A 6 1.20 -24.20 7.90
C LEU A 6 0.50 -23.49 6.76
N LEU A 7 -0.02 -22.26 6.95
CA LEU A 7 -0.69 -21.50 5.90
C LEU A 7 0.28 -21.08 4.78
N THR A 8 1.50 -20.67 5.13
CA THR A 8 2.52 -20.32 4.11
C THR A 8 3.10 -21.55 3.41
N LEU A 9 3.12 -22.71 4.05
CA LEU A 9 3.54 -23.96 3.42
C LEU A 9 2.43 -24.58 2.56
N THR A 10 1.16 -24.41 2.95
CA THR A 10 0.00 -24.94 2.22
C THR A 10 -0.49 -23.98 1.12
N ASP A 11 -0.24 -22.68 1.29
CA ASP A 11 -0.60 -21.67 0.30
C ASP A 11 0.59 -20.70 0.07
N ARG A 12 1.49 -21.11 -0.82
CA ARG A 12 2.64 -20.29 -1.26
C ARG A 12 2.25 -18.88 -1.73
N ARG A 13 0.99 -18.66 -2.05
CA ARG A 13 0.43 -17.43 -2.60
C ARG A 13 0.14 -16.39 -1.54
N LEU A 14 -0.35 -16.81 -0.38
CA LEU A 14 -0.42 -15.91 0.78
C LEU A 14 0.98 -15.39 1.13
N GLY A 15 2.00 -16.25 0.99
CA GLY A 15 3.39 -15.85 1.09
C GLY A 15 3.79 -14.75 0.10
N ALA A 16 3.29 -14.81 -1.16
CA ALA A 16 3.58 -13.80 -2.16
C ALA A 16 2.93 -12.43 -1.82
N ALA A 17 1.66 -12.42 -1.38
CA ALA A 17 1.00 -11.18 -0.96
C ALA A 17 1.71 -10.54 0.24
N LEU A 18 2.07 -11.33 1.26
CA LEU A 18 2.83 -10.83 2.40
C LEU A 18 4.24 -10.35 2.02
N ALA A 19 4.93 -11.09 1.13
CA ALA A 19 6.25 -10.69 0.64
C ALA A 19 6.17 -9.35 -0.12
N ALA A 20 5.10 -9.14 -0.88
CA ALA A 20 4.85 -7.87 -1.56
C ALA A 20 4.69 -6.71 -0.58
N LEU A 21 3.86 -6.88 0.45
CA LEU A 21 3.67 -5.85 1.48
C LEU A 21 4.96 -5.58 2.27
N ARG A 22 5.71 -6.63 2.62
CA ARG A 22 7.01 -6.51 3.30
C ARG A 22 8.03 -5.75 2.46
N ALA A 23 8.07 -6.02 1.16
CA ALA A 23 9.00 -5.33 0.26
C ALA A 23 8.59 -3.87 0.05
N ALA A 24 7.29 -3.61 -0.13
CA ALA A 24 6.79 -2.26 -0.36
C ALA A 24 7.02 -1.34 0.85
N GLY A 25 6.75 -1.79 2.06
CA GLY A 25 6.83 -0.94 3.26
C GLY A 25 8.16 -0.17 3.37
N PRO A 26 9.33 -0.83 3.49
CA PRO A 26 10.62 -0.14 3.57
C PRO A 26 10.94 0.72 2.35
N ALA A 27 10.57 0.26 1.14
CA ALA A 27 10.86 0.96 -0.09
C ALA A 27 10.11 2.30 -0.25
N LEU A 28 9.01 2.52 0.47
CA LEU A 28 8.23 3.76 0.37
C LEU A 28 9.06 5.01 0.69
N GLY A 29 9.99 4.92 1.66
CA GLY A 29 10.89 6.01 2.00
C GLY A 29 11.87 6.34 0.88
N ASP A 30 12.51 5.32 0.32
CA ASP A 30 13.49 5.47 -0.77
C ASP A 30 12.80 5.98 -2.04
N LEU A 31 11.63 5.45 -2.36
CA LEU A 31 10.82 5.88 -3.52
C LEU A 31 10.29 7.31 -3.35
N ALA A 32 10.01 7.74 -2.12
CA ALA A 32 9.64 9.13 -1.85
C ALA A 32 10.79 10.09 -2.15
N ALA A 33 12.04 9.67 -1.90
CA ALA A 33 13.23 10.45 -2.23
C ALA A 33 13.58 10.39 -3.73
N ALA A 34 13.31 9.26 -4.40
CA ALA A 34 13.63 9.04 -5.80
C ALA A 34 12.46 8.37 -6.56
N PRO A 35 11.37 9.10 -6.86
CA PRO A 35 10.14 8.53 -7.43
C PRO A 35 10.33 7.84 -8.78
N GLY A 36 11.32 8.25 -9.56
CA GLY A 36 11.61 7.68 -10.89
C GLY A 36 11.97 6.19 -10.88
N GLY A 37 12.43 5.65 -9.75
CA GLY A 37 12.74 4.22 -9.58
C GLY A 37 11.54 3.30 -9.36
N ALA A 38 10.33 3.85 -9.24
CA ALA A 38 9.14 3.08 -8.88
C ALA A 38 8.82 1.94 -9.86
N ALA A 39 8.91 2.18 -11.16
CA ALA A 39 8.61 1.16 -12.16
C ALA A 39 9.56 -0.04 -12.07
N GLU A 40 10.85 0.18 -11.80
CA GLU A 40 11.83 -0.89 -11.64
C GLU A 40 11.56 -1.70 -10.37
N PHE A 41 11.15 -1.05 -9.30
CA PHE A 41 10.82 -1.70 -8.03
C PHE A 41 9.52 -2.51 -8.11
N PHE A 42 8.43 -1.90 -8.62
CA PHE A 42 7.10 -2.54 -8.58
C PHE A 42 6.86 -3.58 -9.68
N ARG A 43 7.54 -3.49 -10.83
CA ARG A 43 7.37 -4.45 -11.94
C ARG A 43 7.63 -5.90 -11.56
N PRO A 44 8.77 -6.28 -10.95
CA PRO A 44 9.01 -7.67 -10.53
C PRO A 44 8.05 -8.15 -9.45
N LEU A 45 7.63 -7.25 -8.57
CA LEU A 45 6.68 -7.53 -7.49
C LEU A 45 5.29 -7.86 -8.05
N LYS A 46 4.79 -7.06 -8.98
CA LYS A 46 3.53 -7.31 -9.70
C LYS A 46 3.58 -8.63 -10.49
N ALA A 47 4.63 -8.86 -11.26
CA ALA A 47 4.82 -10.09 -12.00
C ALA A 47 4.85 -11.33 -11.08
N GLY A 48 5.37 -11.21 -9.87
CA GLY A 48 5.33 -12.24 -8.84
C GLY A 48 3.91 -12.51 -8.33
N LEU A 49 3.14 -11.46 -8.08
CA LEU A 49 1.75 -11.54 -7.64
C LEU A 49 0.84 -12.14 -8.74
N ASP A 50 1.02 -11.72 -9.99
CA ASP A 50 0.27 -12.23 -11.14
C ASP A 50 0.50 -13.72 -11.34
N ARG A 51 1.76 -14.17 -11.27
CA ARG A 51 2.09 -15.61 -11.33
C ARG A 51 1.46 -16.37 -10.17
N ALA A 52 1.51 -15.83 -8.97
CA ALA A 52 0.86 -16.43 -7.81
C ALA A 52 -0.66 -16.52 -7.99
N ALA A 53 -1.30 -15.58 -8.67
CA ALA A 53 -2.72 -15.58 -8.94
C ALA A 53 -3.15 -16.63 -9.99
N GLN A 54 -2.32 -16.86 -11.03
CA GLN A 54 -2.59 -17.83 -12.08
C GLN A 54 -2.71 -19.27 -11.54
N ASP A 55 -1.90 -19.59 -10.54
CA ASP A 55 -1.92 -20.92 -9.91
C ASP A 55 -2.99 -21.05 -8.80
N GLY A 56 -3.91 -20.10 -8.67
CA GLY A 56 -4.68 -19.69 -7.49
C GLY A 56 -5.70 -20.68 -6.91
N GLN A 57 -5.63 -20.89 -5.58
CA GLN A 57 -6.80 -21.37 -4.85
C GLN A 57 -7.80 -20.20 -4.64
N PRO A 58 -9.12 -20.43 -4.72
CA PRO A 58 -10.12 -19.36 -4.61
C PRO A 58 -10.01 -18.48 -3.37
N ARG A 59 -9.48 -19.01 -2.27
CA ARG A 59 -9.38 -18.31 -0.98
C ARG A 59 -8.32 -17.20 -0.96
N SER A 60 -7.22 -17.35 -1.70
CA SER A 60 -6.12 -16.39 -1.70
C SER A 60 -6.22 -15.33 -2.79
N LEU A 61 -7.06 -15.56 -3.81
CA LEU A 61 -7.22 -14.63 -4.93
C LEU A 61 -7.60 -13.20 -4.52
N PRO A 62 -8.53 -12.97 -3.57
CA PRO A 62 -8.83 -11.59 -3.14
C PRO A 62 -7.63 -10.86 -2.52
N ALA A 63 -6.81 -11.56 -1.71
CA ALA A 63 -5.63 -10.96 -1.10
C ALA A 63 -4.55 -10.65 -2.14
N LEU A 64 -4.32 -11.57 -3.09
CA LEU A 64 -3.36 -11.38 -4.19
C LEU A 64 -3.78 -10.24 -5.12
N GLY A 65 -5.05 -10.21 -5.53
CA GLY A 65 -5.59 -9.14 -6.36
C GLY A 65 -5.46 -7.77 -5.69
N ALA A 66 -5.82 -7.68 -4.41
CA ALA A 66 -5.69 -6.43 -3.66
C ALA A 66 -4.22 -6.00 -3.45
N ALA A 67 -3.29 -6.96 -3.27
CA ALA A 67 -1.86 -6.66 -3.20
C ALA A 67 -1.30 -6.19 -4.55
N ALA A 68 -1.75 -6.78 -5.66
CA ALA A 68 -1.38 -6.33 -7.00
C ALA A 68 -1.93 -4.93 -7.31
N ASP A 69 -3.18 -4.64 -6.94
CA ASP A 69 -3.77 -3.31 -7.05
C ASP A 69 -3.00 -2.28 -6.22
N PHE A 70 -2.60 -2.64 -4.99
CA PHE A 70 -1.80 -1.80 -4.12
C PHE A 70 -0.47 -1.43 -4.78
N ALA A 71 0.27 -2.43 -5.29
CA ALA A 71 1.53 -2.21 -5.99
C ALA A 71 1.36 -1.35 -7.26
N ALA A 72 0.30 -1.60 -8.05
CA ALA A 72 0.01 -0.84 -9.25
C ALA A 72 -0.33 0.64 -8.97
N ARG A 73 -1.09 0.90 -7.91
CA ARG A 73 -1.43 2.26 -7.49
C ARG A 73 -0.23 3.03 -6.98
N LEU A 74 0.65 2.39 -6.21
CA LEU A 74 1.89 3.01 -5.76
C LEU A 74 2.82 3.31 -6.94
N GLU A 75 3.04 2.35 -7.84
CA GLU A 75 3.84 2.56 -9.05
C GLU A 75 3.33 3.77 -9.84
N LYS A 76 2.01 3.82 -10.08
CA LYS A 76 1.39 4.96 -10.77
C LYS A 76 1.61 6.26 -10.02
N THR A 77 1.37 6.29 -8.71
CA THR A 77 1.49 7.51 -7.90
C THR A 77 2.91 8.06 -7.91
N PHE A 78 3.92 7.21 -7.73
CA PHE A 78 5.33 7.64 -7.82
C PHE A 78 5.73 8.05 -9.23
N SER A 79 5.21 7.38 -10.27
CA SER A 79 5.40 7.79 -11.67
C SER A 79 4.76 9.17 -11.93
N ASP A 80 3.57 9.43 -11.38
CA ASP A 80 2.92 10.73 -11.46
C ASP A 80 3.73 11.81 -10.72
N MET A 81 4.31 11.51 -9.55
CA MET A 81 5.23 12.43 -8.85
C MET A 81 6.43 12.82 -9.70
N ALA A 82 7.05 11.84 -10.35
CA ALA A 82 8.19 12.07 -11.23
C ALA A 82 7.80 12.88 -12.48
N LEU A 83 6.70 12.48 -13.14
CA LEU A 83 6.21 13.14 -14.36
C LEU A 83 5.79 14.59 -14.11
N LEU A 84 5.09 14.83 -13.01
CA LEU A 84 4.61 16.17 -12.61
C LEU A 84 5.72 17.04 -11.99
N GLN A 85 6.92 16.49 -11.80
CA GLN A 85 8.01 17.14 -11.07
C GLN A 85 7.52 17.70 -9.72
N ALA A 86 6.72 16.92 -9.02
CA ALA A 86 6.13 17.25 -7.74
C ALA A 86 6.63 16.26 -6.67
N PRO A 87 7.75 16.58 -5.99
CA PRO A 87 8.22 15.75 -4.90
C PRO A 87 7.16 15.67 -3.80
N PRO A 88 7.11 14.58 -3.03
CA PRO A 88 6.13 14.44 -1.98
C PRO A 88 6.31 15.56 -0.94
N ASP A 89 5.23 16.22 -0.62
CA ASP A 89 5.18 17.21 0.44
C ASP A 89 5.08 16.55 1.83
N ARG A 90 5.01 17.35 2.88
CA ARG A 90 4.91 16.86 4.24
C ARG A 90 3.72 15.92 4.46
N ALA A 91 2.56 16.22 3.85
CA ALA A 91 1.36 15.39 4.02
C ALA A 91 1.51 14.04 3.30
N ALA A 92 2.06 14.03 2.08
CA ALA A 92 2.35 12.81 1.36
C ALA A 92 3.38 11.95 2.10
N LEU A 93 4.46 12.54 2.64
CA LEU A 93 5.47 11.84 3.44
C LEU A 93 4.86 11.23 4.71
N GLU A 94 4.00 11.96 5.43
CA GLU A 94 3.32 11.43 6.60
C GLU A 94 2.37 10.29 6.24
N ALA A 95 1.60 10.41 5.15
CA ALA A 95 0.74 9.34 4.65
C ALA A 95 1.55 8.08 4.27
N LEU A 96 2.70 8.23 3.60
CA LEU A 96 3.60 7.13 3.27
C LEU A 96 4.17 6.45 4.52
N ALA A 97 4.52 7.22 5.56
CA ALA A 97 4.95 6.66 6.85
C ALA A 97 3.83 5.84 7.52
N ARG A 98 2.56 6.29 7.47
CA ARG A 98 1.42 5.50 7.95
C ARG A 98 1.21 4.24 7.14
N MET A 99 1.38 4.31 5.82
CA MET A 99 1.31 3.15 4.93
C MET A 99 2.39 2.12 5.24
N GLN A 100 3.62 2.58 5.52
CA GLN A 100 4.72 1.71 5.96
C GLN A 100 4.39 0.97 7.26
N LEU A 101 3.83 1.65 8.26
CA LEU A 101 3.38 1.03 9.50
C LEU A 101 2.29 -0.03 9.25
N ALA A 102 1.33 0.28 8.37
CA ALA A 102 0.28 -0.66 7.99
C ALA A 102 0.84 -1.91 7.29
N CYS A 103 1.78 -1.75 6.37
CA CYS A 103 2.47 -2.86 5.71
C CYS A 103 3.22 -3.75 6.74
N GLY A 104 3.89 -3.13 7.71
CA GLY A 104 4.59 -3.86 8.78
C GLY A 104 3.66 -4.70 9.66
N ALA A 105 2.43 -4.21 9.91
CA ALA A 105 1.45 -4.95 10.70
C ALA A 105 0.82 -6.14 9.95
N ALA A 106 0.90 -6.18 8.62
CA ALA A 106 0.27 -7.22 7.80
C ALA A 106 0.80 -8.64 8.10
N ASP A 107 2.04 -8.75 8.53
CA ASP A 107 2.66 -10.05 8.89
C ASP A 107 1.97 -10.75 10.04
N ASP A 108 1.49 -9.99 11.01
CA ASP A 108 0.82 -10.54 12.19
C ASP A 108 -0.65 -10.92 11.91
N LEU A 109 -1.20 -10.58 10.73
CA LEU A 109 -2.56 -10.98 10.34
C LEU A 109 -2.73 -12.49 10.20
N LEU A 110 -1.67 -13.22 9.86
CA LEU A 110 -1.69 -14.69 9.81
C LEU A 110 -1.37 -15.34 11.17
N CYS A 111 -1.03 -14.55 12.20
CA CYS A 111 -0.74 -15.05 13.53
C CYS A 111 -2.01 -15.03 14.40
N THR A 112 -2.53 -16.21 14.78
CA THR A 112 -3.82 -16.35 15.47
C THR A 112 -3.89 -15.52 16.77
N SER A 113 -2.82 -15.45 17.57
CA SER A 113 -2.80 -14.74 18.85
C SER A 113 -2.69 -13.20 18.70
N ARG A 114 -2.24 -12.70 17.57
CA ARG A 114 -2.01 -11.27 17.32
C ARG A 114 -2.94 -10.67 16.29
N ARG A 115 -3.68 -11.51 15.56
CA ARG A 115 -4.47 -11.17 14.38
C ARG A 115 -5.40 -9.98 14.58
N ALA A 116 -6.24 -10.01 15.61
CA ALA A 116 -7.20 -8.95 15.89
C ALA A 116 -6.50 -7.62 16.21
N ARG A 117 -5.41 -7.68 16.99
CA ARG A 117 -4.61 -6.49 17.33
C ARG A 117 -3.89 -5.94 16.09
N ALA A 118 -3.30 -6.81 15.29
CA ALA A 118 -2.62 -6.41 14.05
C ALA A 118 -3.60 -5.76 13.06
N PHE A 119 -4.79 -6.34 12.91
CA PHE A 119 -5.83 -5.77 12.05
C PHE A 119 -6.31 -4.39 12.54
N ALA A 120 -6.53 -4.25 13.85
CA ALA A 120 -6.91 -2.96 14.43
C ALA A 120 -5.81 -1.91 14.24
N SER A 121 -4.53 -2.26 14.47
CA SER A 121 -3.38 -1.36 14.27
C SER A 121 -3.24 -0.94 12.79
N LEU A 122 -3.40 -1.89 11.88
CA LEU A 122 -3.35 -1.63 10.44
C LEU A 122 -4.45 -0.67 10.02
N ARG A 123 -5.71 -0.91 10.42
CA ARG A 123 -6.83 -0.03 10.11
C ARG A 123 -6.66 1.36 10.72
N ALA A 124 -6.12 1.47 11.93
CA ALA A 124 -5.83 2.75 12.56
C ALA A 124 -4.77 3.54 11.76
N ALA A 125 -3.71 2.87 11.29
CA ALA A 125 -2.69 3.51 10.47
C ALA A 125 -3.26 3.98 9.12
N ILE A 126 -4.10 3.18 8.48
CA ILE A 126 -4.79 3.56 7.23
C ILE A 126 -5.71 4.77 7.46
N ALA A 127 -6.56 4.72 8.47
CA ALA A 127 -7.49 5.81 8.77
C ALA A 127 -6.75 7.13 9.04
N GLU A 128 -5.64 7.08 9.78
CA GLU A 128 -4.83 8.26 10.05
C GLU A 128 -4.14 8.79 8.78
N GLY A 129 -3.60 7.91 7.93
CA GLY A 129 -3.01 8.31 6.65
C GLY A 129 -4.03 9.01 5.74
N ARG A 130 -5.24 8.47 5.63
CA ARG A 130 -6.34 9.08 4.87
C ARG A 130 -6.77 10.43 5.46
N ARG A 131 -6.83 10.54 6.79
CA ARG A 131 -7.16 11.80 7.47
C ARG A 131 -6.15 12.90 7.13
N VAL A 132 -4.86 12.56 7.10
CA VAL A 132 -3.78 13.49 6.71
C VAL A 132 -3.98 13.97 5.28
N LEU A 133 -4.19 13.04 4.33
CA LEU A 133 -4.39 13.39 2.92
C LEU A 133 -5.65 14.24 2.70
N SER A 134 -6.76 13.87 3.35
CA SER A 134 -8.01 14.62 3.27
C SER A 134 -7.88 16.05 3.81
N SER A 135 -7.18 16.22 4.94
CA SER A 135 -6.90 17.53 5.52
C SER A 135 -6.01 18.39 4.61
N ALA A 136 -4.98 17.78 4.01
CA ALA A 136 -4.08 18.46 3.08
C ALA A 136 -4.81 18.88 1.81
N LYS A 137 -5.66 18.02 1.25
CA LYS A 137 -6.50 18.33 0.10
C LYS A 137 -7.43 19.51 0.39
N ALA A 138 -8.13 19.48 1.53
CA ALA A 138 -9.02 20.57 1.93
C ALA A 138 -8.28 21.89 2.20
N ALA A 139 -7.01 21.84 2.60
CA ALA A 139 -6.17 23.01 2.74
C ALA A 139 -5.75 23.58 1.38
N ALA A 140 -5.36 22.71 0.44
CA ALA A 140 -5.00 23.09 -0.92
C ALA A 140 -6.18 23.73 -1.66
N ASP A 141 -7.38 23.18 -1.53
CA ASP A 141 -8.60 23.70 -2.17
C ASP A 141 -8.97 25.12 -1.69
N ARG A 142 -8.52 25.51 -0.49
CA ARG A 142 -8.74 26.85 0.08
C ARG A 142 -7.63 27.85 -0.24
N SER A 143 -6.52 27.40 -0.78
CA SER A 143 -5.39 28.27 -1.11
C SER A 143 -5.66 28.99 -2.43
N PRO A 144 -5.62 30.34 -2.48
CA PRO A 144 -5.81 31.09 -3.72
C PRO A 144 -4.62 30.95 -4.68
N ASP A 145 -3.46 30.49 -4.17
CA ASP A 145 -2.21 30.45 -4.92
C ASP A 145 -1.99 29.09 -5.57
N GLY A 146 -1.80 29.09 -6.88
CA GLY A 146 -1.22 27.95 -7.58
C GLY A 146 -2.18 26.82 -7.94
N PHE A 147 -3.26 27.12 -8.71
CA PHE A 147 -4.16 26.09 -9.25
C PHE A 147 -3.41 24.87 -9.83
N THR A 148 -2.34 25.11 -10.59
CA THR A 148 -1.52 24.02 -11.16
C THR A 148 -0.85 23.17 -10.08
N GLN A 149 -0.33 23.80 -9.03
CA GLN A 149 0.31 23.10 -7.92
C GLN A 149 -0.72 22.27 -7.12
N ASN A 150 -1.88 22.86 -6.85
CA ASN A 150 -2.98 22.16 -6.18
C ASN A 150 -3.47 20.95 -6.97
N LEU A 151 -3.54 21.06 -8.30
CA LEU A 151 -3.92 19.95 -9.18
C LEU A 151 -2.89 18.80 -9.11
N LYS A 152 -1.59 19.12 -9.14
CA LYS A 152 -0.51 18.13 -8.98
C LYS A 152 -0.65 17.36 -7.66
N PHE A 153 -0.76 18.06 -6.54
CA PHE A 153 -0.90 17.43 -5.22
C PHE A 153 -2.23 16.69 -5.07
N SER A 154 -3.34 17.21 -5.61
CA SER A 154 -4.61 16.48 -5.62
C SER A 154 -4.51 15.13 -6.34
N THR A 155 -3.77 15.06 -7.44
CA THR A 155 -3.49 13.81 -8.16
C THR A 155 -2.70 12.84 -7.28
N ILE A 156 -1.62 13.30 -6.63
CA ILE A 156 -0.79 12.50 -5.74
C ILE A 156 -1.59 12.00 -4.53
N TYR A 157 -2.34 12.87 -3.86
CA TYR A 157 -3.16 12.48 -2.70
C TYR A 157 -4.25 11.47 -3.07
N SER A 158 -4.88 11.63 -4.23
CA SER A 158 -5.87 10.67 -4.73
C SER A 158 -5.24 9.31 -5.05
N GLY A 159 -4.02 9.30 -5.58
CA GLY A 159 -3.26 8.08 -5.83
C GLY A 159 -2.90 7.35 -4.53
N LEU A 160 -2.40 8.08 -3.52
CA LEU A 160 -2.08 7.53 -2.20
C LEU A 160 -3.33 7.04 -1.46
N ASP A 161 -4.45 7.76 -1.54
CA ASP A 161 -5.71 7.34 -0.95
C ASP A 161 -6.21 6.04 -1.58
N GLY A 162 -6.14 5.94 -2.92
CA GLY A 162 -6.44 4.69 -3.61
C GLY A 162 -5.51 3.53 -3.24
N ALA A 163 -4.23 3.80 -2.93
CA ALA A 163 -3.32 2.77 -2.43
C ALA A 163 -3.74 2.29 -1.03
N PHE A 164 -4.18 3.19 -0.14
CA PHE A 164 -4.77 2.82 1.15
C PHE A 164 -6.01 1.94 1.00
N ASP A 165 -6.91 2.21 0.03
CA ASP A 165 -8.05 1.35 -0.25
C ASP A 165 -7.64 -0.08 -0.61
N SER A 166 -6.62 -0.20 -1.45
CA SER A 166 -6.13 -1.51 -1.87
C SER A 166 -5.43 -2.26 -0.73
N LEU A 167 -4.67 -1.54 0.12
CA LEU A 167 -4.04 -2.11 1.31
C LEU A 167 -5.09 -2.59 2.32
N GLU A 168 -6.17 -1.83 2.54
CA GLU A 168 -7.27 -2.22 3.43
C GLU A 168 -7.97 -3.48 2.92
N ARG A 169 -8.31 -3.53 1.62
CA ARG A 169 -8.89 -4.73 1.00
C ARG A 169 -7.99 -5.95 1.12
N CYS A 170 -6.68 -5.79 0.93
CA CYS A 170 -5.70 -6.86 1.12
C CYS A 170 -5.70 -7.36 2.57
N ALA A 171 -5.66 -6.44 3.53
CA ALA A 171 -5.69 -6.77 4.96
C ALA A 171 -6.98 -7.49 5.37
N GLU A 172 -8.15 -7.04 4.88
CA GLU A 172 -9.42 -7.71 5.11
C GLU A 172 -9.45 -9.12 4.54
N ALA A 173 -8.94 -9.30 3.32
CA ALA A 173 -8.86 -10.61 2.69
C ALA A 173 -7.94 -11.55 3.49
N LEU A 174 -6.77 -11.06 3.93
CA LEU A 174 -5.85 -11.82 4.80
C LEU A 174 -6.46 -12.12 6.17
N PHE A 175 -7.28 -11.21 6.70
CA PHE A 175 -7.94 -11.39 7.99
C PHE A 175 -9.04 -12.45 7.94
N ARG A 176 -9.70 -12.67 6.82
CA ARG A 176 -10.79 -13.66 6.65
C ARG A 176 -10.29 -15.10 6.45
N ILE A 177 -9.02 -15.30 6.14
CA ILE A 177 -8.38 -16.61 5.97
C ILE A 177 -7.97 -17.20 7.33
#